data_ebfd59068a8779b40fa3295f1b12b2df
#
_entry.id   ebfd59068a8779b40fa3295f1b12b2df
#
_cell.length_a   1.000
_cell.length_b   1.000
_cell.length_c   1.000
_cell.angle_alpha   90.00
_cell.angle_beta   90.00
_cell.angle_gamma   90.00
#
_symmetry.space_group_name_H-M   'P 1'
#
loop_
_entity.id
_entity.type
_entity.pdbx_description
1 polymer ?
#
loop_
_entity_poly.entity_id
_entity_poly.type
_entity_poly.pdbx_seq_one_letter_code
_entity_poly.pdbx_strand_id
1 'polypeptide(L)'
;MLGSAIAEPLRMLMSRKNPFSGSTKAVRGKKGTQKKVEGSSSPMMRQYLEIKRAHPEALLFYRMGDFYEMFENDAERGAALLGITLTKRHDMPMAGIPSHAAERYLTKLLNLGHKVAICDQLEPPKTGKLVKRGITRILTPGTLLEDQQLDASSNHFLVALDLDKKAAFASWLDLSTGKFNLTQSSNLQDFLSVLSALSPREVLLPESLSSKVAHWEESDLFKDELERILTDVTQTERPDFDFDQKAGAREVMESLGVMNL
;
A
#
# COMPACT_ATOMS: atom_id res chain seq x y z
N MET A 1 -10.15 -18.95 -0.58
CA MET A 1 -10.92 -17.72 -0.77
C MET A 1 -10.08 -16.44 -0.85
N LEU A 2 -8.85 -16.44 -1.31
CA LEU A 2 -7.94 -15.29 -1.18
C LEU A 2 -7.25 -14.87 -2.49
N GLY A 3 -7.82 -15.29 -3.62
CA GLY A 3 -7.11 -15.24 -4.90
C GLY A 3 -6.87 -13.84 -5.48
N SER A 4 -7.80 -12.88 -5.37
CA SER A 4 -7.62 -11.60 -6.07
C SER A 4 -6.78 -10.59 -5.28
N ALA A 5 -6.80 -10.64 -3.95
CA ALA A 5 -6.02 -9.71 -3.12
C ALA A 5 -4.49 -9.87 -3.28
N ILE A 6 -4.04 -11.07 -3.67
CA ILE A 6 -2.62 -11.34 -3.94
C ILE A 6 -2.32 -11.43 -5.44
N ALA A 7 -3.31 -11.70 -6.28
CA ALA A 7 -3.13 -11.74 -7.73
C ALA A 7 -2.70 -10.38 -8.30
N GLU A 8 -3.18 -9.27 -7.74
CA GLU A 8 -2.77 -7.94 -8.19
C GLU A 8 -1.30 -7.62 -7.89
N PRO A 9 -0.75 -7.90 -6.69
CA PRO A 9 0.68 -7.87 -6.45
C PRO A 9 1.47 -8.84 -7.33
N LEU A 10 0.96 -10.06 -7.55
CA LEU A 10 1.60 -11.04 -8.45
C LEU A 10 1.61 -10.54 -9.90
N ARG A 11 0.53 -9.92 -10.35
CA ARG A 11 0.40 -9.32 -11.68
C ARG A 11 1.28 -8.08 -11.85
N MET A 12 1.47 -7.27 -10.79
CA MET A 12 2.44 -6.18 -10.74
C MET A 12 3.88 -6.68 -10.90
N LEU A 13 4.20 -7.82 -10.28
CA LEU A 13 5.51 -8.46 -10.40
C LEU A 13 5.77 -8.99 -11.80
N MET A 14 4.76 -9.56 -12.45
CA MET A 14 4.89 -10.20 -13.77
C MET A 14 4.66 -9.26 -14.95
N SER A 15 3.95 -8.15 -14.74
CA SER A 15 3.65 -7.14 -15.76
C SER A 15 4.39 -5.84 -15.48
N ARG A 16 5.33 -5.49 -16.33
CA ARG A 16 5.98 -4.15 -16.33
C ARG A 16 5.02 -3.00 -16.69
N LYS A 17 3.71 -3.24 -16.72
CA LYS A 17 2.67 -2.24 -17.01
C LYS A 17 1.85 -1.95 -15.75
N ASN A 18 1.79 -0.66 -15.40
CA ASN A 18 1.07 -0.13 -14.25
C ASN A 18 -0.45 -0.42 -14.32
N PRO A 19 -1.06 -1.18 -13.39
CA PRO A 19 -2.49 -1.50 -13.42
C PRO A 19 -3.42 -0.37 -12.94
N PHE A 20 -2.88 0.75 -12.44
CA PHE A 20 -3.68 1.85 -11.87
C PHE A 20 -4.17 2.90 -12.87
N SER A 21 -4.32 2.58 -14.15
CA SER A 21 -4.93 3.49 -15.14
C SER A 21 -6.47 3.38 -15.23
N GLY A 22 -7.12 2.85 -14.19
CA GLY A 22 -8.58 2.71 -14.10
C GLY A 22 -9.26 3.97 -13.56
N SER A 23 -10.23 4.47 -14.29
CA SER A 23 -11.10 5.62 -14.01
C SER A 23 -11.76 5.54 -12.61
N THR A 24 -11.40 6.43 -11.70
CA THR A 24 -12.04 6.59 -10.40
C THR A 24 -13.45 7.19 -10.55
N LYS A 25 -14.50 6.39 -10.35
CA LYS A 25 -15.83 6.89 -10.03
C LYS A 25 -15.84 7.41 -8.60
N ALA A 26 -16.12 8.70 -8.45
CA ALA A 26 -16.20 9.38 -7.16
C ALA A 26 -17.23 8.73 -6.22
N VAL A 27 -16.78 8.24 -5.06
CA VAL A 27 -17.64 7.85 -3.95
C VAL A 27 -18.02 9.09 -3.17
N ARG A 28 -19.33 9.33 -3.00
CA ARG A 28 -19.93 10.42 -2.23
C ARG A 28 -19.78 10.16 -0.73
N GLY A 29 -18.69 10.62 -0.12
CA GLY A 29 -18.51 10.59 1.34
C GLY A 29 -19.13 11.80 2.04
N LYS A 30 -19.66 11.57 3.26
CA LYS A 30 -20.37 12.52 4.12
C LYS A 30 -19.52 13.73 4.51
N LYS A 31 -20.18 14.92 4.55
CA LYS A 31 -19.63 16.23 4.93
C LYS A 31 -19.08 16.22 6.36
N GLY A 32 -17.76 16.21 6.49
CA GLY A 32 -17.06 16.71 7.66
C GLY A 32 -16.62 18.16 7.37
N THR A 33 -16.76 19.03 8.35
CA THR A 33 -16.52 20.48 8.29
C THR A 33 -15.12 20.81 7.77
N GLN A 34 -15.00 21.14 6.48
CA GLN A 34 -13.76 21.62 5.88
C GLN A 34 -13.63 23.12 6.16
N LYS A 35 -12.60 23.52 6.90
CA LYS A 35 -12.11 24.89 6.88
C LYS A 35 -11.67 25.23 5.46
N LYS A 36 -12.34 26.24 4.86
CA LYS A 36 -11.99 26.83 3.58
C LYS A 36 -10.56 27.36 3.61
N VAL A 37 -9.66 26.72 2.91
CA VAL A 37 -8.41 27.31 2.41
C VAL A 37 -8.54 27.42 0.89
N GLU A 38 -9.50 28.23 0.46
CA GLU A 38 -9.63 28.70 -0.91
C GLU A 38 -9.07 30.13 -0.98
N GLY A 39 -7.77 30.20 -1.23
CA GLY A 39 -7.09 31.49 -1.43
C GLY A 39 -5.67 31.25 -1.95
N SER A 40 -5.49 31.31 -3.29
CA SER A 40 -4.16 31.44 -3.91
C SER A 40 -3.21 30.24 -3.89
N SER A 41 -3.70 29.00 -4.07
CA SER A 41 -2.78 27.91 -4.40
C SER A 41 -2.39 27.94 -5.87
N SER A 42 -1.08 27.87 -6.18
CA SER A 42 -0.57 27.81 -7.56
C SER A 42 -1.18 26.60 -8.31
N PRO A 43 -1.25 26.64 -9.66
CA PRO A 43 -1.75 25.49 -10.44
C PRO A 43 -1.06 24.17 -10.08
N MET A 44 0.24 24.21 -9.80
CA MET A 44 1.02 23.06 -9.35
C MET A 44 0.55 22.54 -8.00
N MET A 45 0.29 23.42 -7.03
CA MET A 45 -0.16 23.01 -5.70
C MET A 45 -1.58 22.42 -5.74
N ARG A 46 -2.45 22.91 -6.61
CA ARG A 46 -3.78 22.30 -6.82
C ARG A 46 -3.64 20.86 -7.33
N GLN A 47 -2.75 20.62 -8.29
CA GLN A 47 -2.46 19.28 -8.81
C GLN A 47 -1.89 18.37 -7.69
N TYR A 48 -0.95 18.87 -6.86
CA TYR A 48 -0.41 18.14 -5.73
C TYR A 48 -1.52 17.71 -4.74
N LEU A 49 -2.35 18.65 -4.31
CA LEU A 49 -3.41 18.41 -3.33
C LEU A 49 -4.49 17.44 -3.88
N GLU A 50 -4.79 17.50 -5.17
CA GLU A 50 -5.72 16.58 -5.81
C GLU A 50 -5.18 15.15 -5.75
N ILE A 51 -3.92 14.95 -6.13
CA ILE A 51 -3.25 13.64 -6.06
C ILE A 51 -3.16 13.16 -4.61
N LYS A 52 -2.78 14.04 -3.66
CA LYS A 52 -2.67 13.69 -2.24
C LYS A 52 -4.01 13.26 -1.64
N ARG A 53 -5.12 13.87 -2.03
CA ARG A 53 -6.47 13.46 -1.55
C ARG A 53 -6.87 12.07 -2.00
N ALA A 54 -6.34 11.59 -3.14
CA ALA A 54 -6.59 10.23 -3.62
C ALA A 54 -5.73 9.19 -2.88
N HIS A 55 -4.64 9.61 -2.22
CA HIS A 55 -3.70 8.74 -1.51
C HIS A 55 -3.32 9.34 -0.15
N PRO A 56 -4.28 9.54 0.77
CA PRO A 56 -4.06 10.25 2.03
C PRO A 56 -3.10 9.51 2.97
N GLU A 57 -3.04 8.19 2.90
CA GLU A 57 -2.23 7.31 3.73
C GLU A 57 -0.75 7.27 3.33
N ALA A 58 -0.43 7.53 2.05
CA ALA A 58 0.92 7.44 1.52
C ALA A 58 1.66 8.79 1.58
N LEU A 59 2.96 8.79 1.87
CA LEU A 59 3.82 9.94 1.67
C LEU A 59 3.97 10.21 0.17
N LEU A 60 3.60 11.41 -0.29
CA LEU A 60 3.61 11.73 -1.71
C LEU A 60 4.97 12.32 -2.13
N PHE A 61 5.71 11.56 -2.91
CA PHE A 61 6.95 12.00 -3.57
C PHE A 61 6.61 12.60 -4.94
N TYR A 62 6.54 13.93 -4.98
CA TYR A 62 6.08 14.68 -6.14
C TYR A 62 7.25 15.19 -6.97
N ARG A 63 7.40 14.74 -8.22
CA ARG A 63 8.53 15.08 -9.10
C ARG A 63 8.54 16.54 -9.50
N MET A 64 9.62 17.24 -9.13
CA MET A 64 9.87 18.63 -9.47
C MET A 64 11.30 18.77 -10.01
N GLY A 65 11.45 18.72 -11.35
CA GLY A 65 12.78 18.71 -11.97
C GLY A 65 13.60 17.49 -11.51
N ASP A 66 14.75 17.74 -10.89
CA ASP A 66 15.65 16.68 -10.40
C ASP A 66 15.38 16.24 -8.96
N PHE A 67 14.27 16.72 -8.38
CA PHE A 67 13.90 16.39 -7.01
C PHE A 67 12.53 15.69 -6.95
N TYR A 68 12.34 14.91 -5.88
CA TYR A 68 11.03 14.59 -5.34
C TYR A 68 10.79 15.52 -4.15
N GLU A 69 9.75 16.33 -4.23
CA GLU A 69 9.34 17.28 -3.21
C GLU A 69 8.10 16.76 -2.47
N MET A 70 8.09 16.97 -1.17
CA MET A 70 6.95 16.74 -0.28
C MET A 70 6.50 18.07 0.26
N PHE A 71 5.19 18.25 0.49
CA PHE A 71 4.61 19.49 1.00
C PHE A 71 3.72 19.25 2.21
N GLU A 72 3.46 20.31 2.97
CA GLU A 72 2.60 20.31 4.16
C GLU A 72 2.98 19.20 5.16
N ASN A 73 2.00 18.43 5.64
CA ASN A 73 2.21 17.34 6.59
C ASN A 73 3.18 16.26 6.10
N ASP A 74 3.18 15.96 4.79
CA ASP A 74 4.12 14.99 4.21
C ASP A 74 5.57 15.50 4.29
N ALA A 75 5.78 16.81 4.16
CA ALA A 75 7.11 17.39 4.31
C ALA A 75 7.61 17.31 5.77
N GLU A 76 6.75 17.62 6.74
CA GLU A 76 7.09 17.55 8.15
C GLU A 76 7.40 16.10 8.57
N ARG A 77 6.53 15.17 8.21
CA ARG A 77 6.71 13.72 8.48
C ARG A 77 7.93 13.16 7.76
N GLY A 78 8.05 13.42 6.46
CA GLY A 78 9.15 12.93 5.64
C GLY A 78 10.50 13.46 6.11
N ALA A 79 10.58 14.76 6.46
CA ALA A 79 11.80 15.37 6.99
C ALA A 79 12.24 14.70 8.31
N ALA A 80 11.31 14.50 9.23
CA ALA A 80 11.59 13.85 10.52
C ALA A 80 12.05 12.38 10.34
N LEU A 81 11.32 11.60 9.55
CA LEU A 81 11.62 10.18 9.33
C LEU A 81 12.95 9.97 8.58
N LEU A 82 13.22 10.80 7.58
CA LEU A 82 14.40 10.67 6.74
C LEU A 82 15.64 11.34 7.32
N GLY A 83 15.47 12.29 8.26
CA GLY A 83 16.55 13.11 8.79
C GLY A 83 17.05 14.13 7.76
N ILE A 84 16.16 14.67 6.92
CA ILE A 84 16.46 15.70 5.92
C ILE A 84 15.94 17.06 6.35
N THR A 85 16.44 18.12 5.70
CA THR A 85 16.07 19.49 6.05
C THR A 85 14.62 19.78 5.70
N LEU A 86 13.84 20.22 6.69
CA LEU A 86 12.55 20.85 6.48
C LEU A 86 12.78 22.32 6.12
N THR A 87 12.22 22.76 5.01
CA THR A 87 12.28 24.13 4.51
C THR A 87 10.87 24.67 4.26
N LYS A 88 10.75 25.83 3.65
CA LYS A 88 9.46 26.44 3.31
C LYS A 88 9.45 26.93 1.87
N ARG A 89 8.31 26.79 1.24
CA ARG A 89 7.99 27.41 -0.04
C ARG A 89 6.76 28.28 0.13
N HIS A 90 6.90 29.62 0.09
CA HIS A 90 5.82 30.56 0.35
C HIS A 90 5.03 30.23 1.63
N ASP A 91 5.71 30.15 2.77
CA ASP A 91 5.19 29.78 4.10
C ASP A 91 4.68 28.35 4.27
N MET A 92 4.64 27.55 3.23
CA MET A 92 4.26 26.13 3.29
C MET A 92 5.45 25.26 3.60
N PRO A 93 5.37 24.33 4.56
CA PRO A 93 6.40 23.32 4.82
C PRO A 93 6.73 22.54 3.55
N MET A 94 8.01 22.39 3.27
CA MET A 94 8.54 21.64 2.12
C MET A 94 9.80 20.87 2.52
N ALA A 95 9.91 19.64 2.03
CA ALA A 95 11.14 18.86 2.09
C ALA A 95 11.36 18.19 0.73
N GLY A 96 12.60 17.96 0.36
CA GLY A 96 12.91 17.36 -0.94
C GLY A 96 14.16 16.51 -0.91
N ILE A 97 14.17 15.51 -1.79
CA ILE A 97 15.31 14.61 -2.00
C ILE A 97 15.69 14.60 -3.48
N PRO A 98 16.97 14.46 -3.84
CA PRO A 98 17.38 14.28 -5.21
C PRO A 98 16.77 12.99 -5.80
N SER A 99 16.20 13.07 -6.98
CA SER A 99 15.53 11.92 -7.60
C SER A 99 16.44 10.73 -7.88
N HIS A 100 17.69 11.00 -8.22
CA HIS A 100 18.71 9.96 -8.45
C HIS A 100 19.10 9.22 -7.14
N ALA A 101 18.79 9.81 -5.98
CA ALA A 101 19.09 9.21 -4.69
C ALA A 101 17.81 8.73 -3.98
N ALA A 102 16.65 8.75 -4.67
CA ALA A 102 15.36 8.46 -4.06
C ALA A 102 15.29 7.06 -3.44
N GLU A 103 15.92 6.08 -4.08
CA GLU A 103 15.83 4.66 -3.71
C GLU A 103 16.19 4.42 -2.24
N ARG A 104 17.32 4.93 -1.78
CA ARG A 104 17.75 4.80 -0.37
C ARG A 104 16.75 5.41 0.63
N TYR A 105 16.07 6.48 0.26
CA TYR A 105 15.07 7.13 1.10
C TYR A 105 13.74 6.36 1.09
N LEU A 106 13.37 5.81 -0.06
CA LEU A 106 12.21 4.94 -0.21
C LEU A 106 12.37 3.71 0.67
N THR A 107 13.49 3.00 0.56
CA THR A 107 13.79 1.84 1.41
C THR A 107 13.71 2.17 2.88
N LYS A 108 14.26 3.31 3.32
CA LYS A 108 14.17 3.74 4.72
C LYS A 108 12.71 3.92 5.16
N LEU A 109 11.87 4.58 4.36
CA LEU A 109 10.45 4.79 4.69
C LEU A 109 9.67 3.47 4.73
N LEU A 110 9.89 2.60 3.75
CA LEU A 110 9.22 1.30 3.70
C LEU A 110 9.61 0.40 4.87
N ASN A 111 10.90 0.40 5.26
CA ASN A 111 11.37 -0.33 6.45
C ASN A 111 10.80 0.24 7.76
N LEU A 112 10.41 1.52 7.79
CA LEU A 112 9.70 2.15 8.90
C LEU A 112 8.17 1.95 8.84
N GLY A 113 7.67 1.11 7.94
CA GLY A 113 6.24 0.79 7.81
C GLY A 113 5.41 1.82 7.04
N HIS A 114 6.05 2.79 6.35
CA HIS A 114 5.32 3.84 5.63
C HIS A 114 5.09 3.50 4.16
N LYS A 115 3.90 3.81 3.66
CA LYS A 115 3.59 3.76 2.23
C LYS A 115 4.07 5.02 1.52
N VAL A 116 4.54 4.89 0.29
CA VAL A 116 5.02 6.01 -0.53
C VAL A 116 4.38 5.97 -1.91
N ALA A 117 3.78 7.08 -2.32
CA ALA A 117 3.24 7.27 -3.66
C ALA A 117 4.24 8.09 -4.50
N ILE A 118 4.75 7.50 -5.57
CA ILE A 118 5.65 8.17 -6.52
C ILE A 118 4.81 8.84 -7.60
N CYS A 119 4.97 10.15 -7.70
CA CYS A 119 4.28 10.98 -8.69
C CYS A 119 5.30 11.58 -9.66
N ASP A 120 5.30 11.09 -10.89
CA ASP A 120 6.21 11.53 -11.93
C ASP A 120 5.54 12.44 -12.96
N GLN A 121 6.37 13.13 -13.75
CA GLN A 121 5.96 13.89 -14.90
C GLN A 121 5.53 12.91 -16.02
N LEU A 122 4.30 13.04 -16.50
CA LEU A 122 3.75 12.20 -17.57
C LEU A 122 4.05 12.73 -18.98
N GLU A 123 4.60 13.94 -19.06
CA GLU A 123 4.98 14.59 -20.31
C GLU A 123 6.26 15.43 -20.13
N PRO A 124 7.00 15.70 -21.19
CA PRO A 124 8.15 16.59 -21.14
C PRO A 124 7.74 18.02 -20.72
N PRO A 125 8.60 18.72 -19.98
CA PRO A 125 8.37 20.13 -19.60
C PRO A 125 8.20 21.00 -20.85
N LYS A 126 7.16 21.85 -20.84
CA LYS A 126 6.91 22.86 -21.88
C LYS A 126 6.93 24.24 -21.26
N THR A 127 7.63 25.18 -21.87
CA THR A 127 7.71 26.55 -21.38
C THR A 127 6.33 27.18 -21.20
N GLY A 128 6.06 27.72 -20.01
CA GLY A 128 4.81 28.42 -19.70
C GLY A 128 3.58 27.54 -19.47
N LYS A 129 3.73 26.20 -19.46
CA LYS A 129 2.62 25.27 -19.17
C LYS A 129 2.90 24.44 -17.93
N LEU A 130 1.84 24.16 -17.17
CA LEU A 130 1.92 23.20 -16.06
C LEU A 130 2.14 21.80 -16.64
N VAL A 131 3.22 21.14 -16.21
CA VAL A 131 3.51 19.75 -16.57
C VAL A 131 2.49 18.83 -15.90
N LYS A 132 1.87 17.95 -16.68
CA LYS A 132 0.97 16.92 -16.16
C LYS A 132 1.77 15.89 -15.38
N ARG A 133 1.30 15.56 -14.17
CA ARG A 133 1.88 14.55 -13.30
C ARG A 133 0.82 13.56 -12.87
N GLY A 134 1.25 12.36 -12.52
CA GLY A 134 0.37 11.31 -12.00
C GLY A 134 1.16 10.28 -11.21
N ILE A 135 0.45 9.48 -10.45
CA ILE A 135 1.05 8.36 -9.72
C ILE A 135 1.55 7.32 -10.73
N THR A 136 2.83 7.00 -10.66
CA THR A 136 3.48 5.96 -11.46
C THR A 136 3.70 4.69 -10.67
N ARG A 137 3.90 4.80 -9.35
CA ARG A 137 4.07 3.66 -8.44
C ARG A 137 3.53 4.00 -7.06
N ILE A 138 2.95 3.01 -6.40
CA ILE A 138 2.68 3.03 -4.96
C ILE A 138 3.54 1.92 -4.36
N LEU A 139 4.40 2.29 -3.42
CA LEU A 139 5.31 1.38 -2.74
C LEU A 139 4.81 1.17 -1.31
N THR A 140 4.78 -0.08 -0.88
CA THR A 140 4.39 -0.49 0.48
C THR A 140 5.48 -1.35 1.10
N PRO A 141 5.54 -1.50 2.42
CA PRO A 141 6.53 -2.35 3.10
C PRO A 141 6.55 -3.79 2.58
N GLY A 142 5.39 -4.34 2.22
CA GLY A 142 5.25 -5.69 1.68
C GLY A 142 5.59 -5.81 0.19
N THR A 143 5.79 -4.71 -0.55
CA THR A 143 6.12 -4.71 -1.98
C THR A 143 7.56 -4.26 -2.28
N LEU A 144 8.42 -4.21 -1.27
CA LEU A 144 9.83 -3.88 -1.43
C LEU A 144 10.59 -5.03 -2.12
N LEU A 145 11.07 -4.78 -3.34
CA LEU A 145 11.71 -5.78 -4.21
C LEU A 145 13.22 -5.54 -4.44
N GLU A 146 13.87 -4.70 -3.65
CA GLU A 146 15.25 -4.33 -3.96
C GLU A 146 16.25 -5.45 -3.67
N ASP A 147 16.91 -5.94 -4.71
CA ASP A 147 17.96 -6.97 -4.72
C ASP A 147 19.17 -6.64 -3.80
N GLN A 148 19.34 -5.38 -3.41
CA GLN A 148 20.53 -4.93 -2.67
C GLN A 148 20.31 -4.80 -1.16
N GLN A 149 19.08 -4.96 -0.66
CA GLN A 149 18.74 -4.76 0.76
C GLN A 149 17.78 -5.78 1.36
N LEU A 150 17.42 -6.80 0.59
CA LEU A 150 16.78 -7.98 1.15
C LEU A 150 17.84 -8.71 1.97
N ASP A 151 17.71 -8.63 3.28
CA ASP A 151 18.48 -9.51 4.15
C ASP A 151 18.16 -10.94 3.71
N ALA A 152 19.13 -11.60 3.06
CA ALA A 152 18.95 -12.97 2.54
C ALA A 152 18.59 -13.98 3.64
N SER A 153 18.64 -13.53 4.91
CA SER A 153 18.30 -14.31 6.10
C SER A 153 16.85 -14.08 6.59
N SER A 154 16.08 -13.13 6.02
CA SER A 154 14.71 -12.84 6.45
C SER A 154 13.72 -12.98 5.31
N ASN A 155 12.63 -13.72 5.54
CA ASN A 155 11.51 -13.80 4.60
C ASN A 155 10.76 -12.47 4.56
N HIS A 156 10.31 -12.08 3.35
CA HIS A 156 9.54 -10.86 3.12
C HIS A 156 8.11 -11.21 2.71
N PHE A 157 7.30 -11.56 3.69
CA PHE A 157 5.94 -12.01 3.44
C PHE A 157 4.97 -10.83 3.31
N LEU A 158 4.28 -10.81 2.16
CA LEU A 158 3.01 -10.13 1.97
C LEU A 158 1.91 -11.16 2.21
N VAL A 159 1.05 -10.91 3.19
CA VAL A 159 -0.03 -11.82 3.57
C VAL A 159 -1.37 -11.19 3.22
N ALA A 160 -2.32 -11.97 2.69
CA ALA A 160 -3.72 -11.59 2.65
C ALA A 160 -4.51 -12.50 3.58
N LEU A 161 -5.41 -11.92 4.35
CA LEU A 161 -6.21 -12.59 5.37
C LEU A 161 -7.69 -12.34 5.11
N ASP A 162 -8.50 -13.37 5.21
CA ASP A 162 -9.96 -13.27 5.18
C ASP A 162 -10.61 -14.29 6.12
N LEU A 163 -11.87 -14.05 6.47
CA LEU A 163 -12.69 -14.88 7.35
C LEU A 163 -14.03 -15.14 6.69
N ASP A 164 -14.55 -16.36 6.89
CA ASP A 164 -15.97 -16.64 6.71
C ASP A 164 -16.56 -17.20 8.01
N LYS A 165 -17.81 -17.67 8.01
CA LYS A 165 -18.49 -18.18 9.21
C LYS A 165 -17.89 -19.47 9.77
N LYS A 166 -17.01 -20.16 9.05
CA LYS A 166 -16.52 -21.51 9.36
C LYS A 166 -15.02 -21.64 9.42
N ALA A 167 -14.29 -20.75 8.76
CA ALA A 167 -12.86 -20.85 8.64
C ALA A 167 -12.19 -19.47 8.48
N ALA A 168 -10.95 -19.39 8.94
CA ALA A 168 -10.01 -18.33 8.65
C ALA A 168 -9.11 -18.76 7.50
N PHE A 169 -8.77 -17.83 6.62
CA PHE A 169 -7.97 -18.04 5.42
C PHE A 169 -6.80 -17.09 5.41
N ALA A 170 -5.63 -17.59 5.05
CA ALA A 170 -4.50 -16.76 4.73
C ALA A 170 -3.82 -17.28 3.46
N SER A 171 -3.34 -16.33 2.65
CA SER A 171 -2.37 -16.61 1.61
C SER A 171 -1.19 -15.69 1.75
N TRP A 172 -0.01 -16.16 1.42
CA TRP A 172 1.19 -15.34 1.51
C TRP A 172 2.13 -15.58 0.35
N LEU A 173 2.75 -14.48 -0.05
CA LEU A 173 3.78 -14.42 -1.06
C LEU A 173 5.09 -14.01 -0.42
N ASP A 174 6.12 -14.83 -0.59
CA ASP A 174 7.49 -14.43 -0.34
C ASP A 174 8.03 -13.75 -1.60
N LEU A 175 8.17 -12.44 -1.54
CA LEU A 175 8.62 -11.64 -2.68
C LEU A 175 10.08 -11.93 -3.06
N SER A 176 10.90 -12.40 -2.13
CA SER A 176 12.31 -12.71 -2.39
C SER A 176 12.49 -13.97 -3.22
N THR A 177 11.60 -14.96 -3.04
CA THR A 177 11.68 -16.26 -3.70
C THR A 177 10.58 -16.50 -4.74
N GLY A 178 9.54 -15.68 -4.75
CA GLY A 178 8.33 -15.87 -5.56
C GLY A 178 7.45 -17.02 -5.07
N LYS A 179 7.72 -17.60 -3.89
CA LYS A 179 6.90 -18.68 -3.34
C LYS A 179 5.56 -18.17 -2.86
N PHE A 180 4.51 -18.76 -3.38
CA PHE A 180 3.13 -18.51 -2.98
C PHE A 180 2.57 -19.71 -2.23
N ASN A 181 1.94 -19.42 -1.08
CA ASN A 181 1.32 -20.44 -0.23
C ASN A 181 -0.06 -19.94 0.22
N LEU A 182 -0.89 -20.89 0.61
CA LEU A 182 -2.21 -20.61 1.19
C LEU A 182 -2.53 -21.63 2.27
N THR A 183 -3.34 -21.21 3.24
CA THR A 183 -3.87 -22.07 4.30
C THR A 183 -5.30 -21.70 4.64
N GLN A 184 -6.00 -22.66 5.21
CA GLN A 184 -7.31 -22.46 5.80
C GLN A 184 -7.38 -23.24 7.10
N SER A 185 -8.01 -22.69 8.12
CA SER A 185 -8.26 -23.40 9.38
C SER A 185 -9.64 -23.04 9.93
N SER A 186 -10.35 -24.04 10.44
CA SER A 186 -11.55 -23.85 11.28
C SER A 186 -11.19 -23.64 12.76
N ASN A 187 -9.93 -23.90 13.13
CA ASN A 187 -9.39 -23.63 14.46
C ASN A 187 -8.65 -22.29 14.42
N LEU A 188 -9.16 -21.30 15.16
CA LEU A 188 -8.59 -19.96 15.18
C LEU A 188 -7.20 -19.90 15.83
N GLN A 189 -6.94 -20.72 16.83
CA GLN A 189 -5.63 -20.75 17.50
C GLN A 189 -4.54 -21.27 16.58
N ASP A 190 -4.83 -22.34 15.81
CA ASP A 190 -3.90 -22.86 14.81
C ASP A 190 -3.63 -21.81 13.73
N PHE A 191 -4.68 -21.09 13.30
CA PHE A 191 -4.54 -20.01 12.32
C PHE A 191 -3.66 -18.86 12.83
N LEU A 192 -3.91 -18.37 14.05
CA LEU A 192 -3.10 -17.32 14.67
C LEU A 192 -1.64 -17.74 14.87
N SER A 193 -1.41 -19.03 15.19
CA SER A 193 -0.06 -19.59 15.31
C SER A 193 0.70 -19.54 13.98
N VAL A 194 0.04 -19.87 12.87
CA VAL A 194 0.62 -19.76 11.52
C VAL A 194 0.92 -18.28 11.20
N LEU A 195 -0.02 -17.37 11.43
CA LEU A 195 0.14 -15.95 11.15
C LEU A 195 1.30 -15.33 11.96
N SER A 196 1.40 -15.68 13.25
CA SER A 196 2.50 -15.26 14.11
C SER A 196 3.86 -15.78 13.62
N ALA A 197 3.92 -17.05 13.20
CA ALA A 197 5.16 -17.65 12.69
C ALA A 197 5.63 -17.04 11.37
N LEU A 198 4.71 -16.54 10.54
CA LEU A 198 5.04 -15.86 9.28
C LEU A 198 5.72 -14.52 9.51
N SER A 199 5.41 -13.82 10.61
CA SER A 199 5.93 -12.45 10.88
C SER A 199 5.83 -11.54 9.67
N PRO A 200 4.62 -11.28 9.15
CA PRO A 200 4.43 -10.56 7.89
C PRO A 200 4.91 -9.11 7.99
N ARG A 201 5.42 -8.56 6.90
CA ARG A 201 5.71 -7.12 6.79
C ARG A 201 4.48 -6.28 6.47
N GLU A 202 3.56 -6.88 5.74
CA GLU A 202 2.29 -6.26 5.39
C GLU A 202 1.19 -7.31 5.33
N VAL A 203 0.00 -6.93 5.81
CA VAL A 203 -1.20 -7.76 5.73
C VAL A 203 -2.29 -6.99 4.98
N LEU A 204 -2.84 -7.64 3.95
CA LEU A 204 -4.00 -7.16 3.20
C LEU A 204 -5.27 -7.70 3.89
N LEU A 205 -6.20 -6.80 4.20
CA LEU A 205 -7.42 -7.09 4.94
C LEU A 205 -8.65 -6.62 4.13
N PRO A 206 -9.76 -7.38 4.11
CA PRO A 206 -11.00 -6.88 3.52
C PRO A 206 -11.61 -5.78 4.39
N GLU A 207 -12.25 -4.78 3.78
CA GLU A 207 -12.97 -3.72 4.49
C GLU A 207 -14.02 -4.28 5.48
N SER A 208 -14.59 -5.43 5.17
CA SER A 208 -15.58 -6.10 6.01
C SER A 208 -15.00 -6.96 7.14
N LEU A 209 -13.66 -7.03 7.33
CA LEU A 209 -13.03 -7.94 8.29
C LEU A 209 -13.63 -7.83 9.70
N SER A 210 -13.75 -6.61 10.22
CA SER A 210 -14.29 -6.38 11.58
C SER A 210 -15.71 -6.94 11.75
N SER A 211 -16.56 -6.83 10.73
CA SER A 211 -17.91 -7.40 10.76
C SER A 211 -17.89 -8.93 10.65
N LYS A 212 -16.95 -9.49 9.93
CA LYS A 212 -16.77 -10.95 9.82
C LYS A 212 -16.29 -11.56 11.13
N VAL A 213 -15.33 -10.92 11.80
CA VAL A 213 -14.85 -11.33 13.14
C VAL A 213 -15.97 -11.36 14.17
N ALA A 214 -16.86 -10.36 14.17
CA ALA A 214 -17.95 -10.25 15.13
C ALA A 214 -18.97 -11.41 15.09
N HIS A 215 -18.96 -12.24 14.05
CA HIS A 215 -19.85 -13.41 13.91
C HIS A 215 -19.26 -14.71 14.49
N TRP A 216 -18.04 -14.69 15.02
CA TRP A 216 -17.42 -15.87 15.62
C TRP A 216 -17.71 -15.95 17.12
N GLU A 217 -17.95 -17.16 17.65
CA GLU A 217 -18.31 -17.38 19.06
C GLU A 217 -17.19 -16.95 20.03
N GLU A 218 -15.92 -17.06 19.60
CA GLU A 218 -14.75 -16.62 20.36
C GLU A 218 -14.17 -15.29 19.82
N SER A 219 -15.03 -14.41 19.32
CA SER A 219 -14.64 -13.22 18.57
C SER A 219 -13.71 -12.27 19.35
N ASP A 220 -13.92 -12.09 20.64
CA ASP A 220 -13.12 -11.13 21.43
C ASP A 220 -11.68 -11.61 21.61
N LEU A 221 -11.49 -12.89 22.03
CA LEU A 221 -10.14 -13.46 22.20
C LEU A 221 -9.37 -13.51 20.87
N PHE A 222 -10.06 -13.89 19.79
CA PHE A 222 -9.45 -13.91 18.46
C PHE A 222 -9.07 -12.51 18.00
N LYS A 223 -9.93 -11.53 18.23
CA LYS A 223 -9.68 -10.13 17.87
C LYS A 223 -8.49 -9.57 18.61
N ASP A 224 -8.44 -9.74 19.93
CA ASP A 224 -7.34 -9.25 20.76
C ASP A 224 -5.99 -9.86 20.33
N GLU A 225 -5.96 -11.16 20.07
CA GLU A 225 -4.75 -11.85 19.66
C GLU A 225 -4.35 -11.47 18.22
N LEU A 226 -5.30 -11.33 17.31
CA LEU A 226 -5.06 -10.84 15.96
C LEU A 226 -4.51 -9.41 15.98
N GLU A 227 -5.12 -8.51 16.77
CA GLU A 227 -4.64 -7.15 16.94
C GLU A 227 -3.21 -7.13 17.51
N ARG A 228 -2.90 -8.00 18.47
CA ARG A 228 -1.56 -8.15 19.02
C ARG A 228 -0.53 -8.58 17.98
N ILE A 229 -0.86 -9.56 17.14
CA ILE A 229 0.02 -10.03 16.06
C ILE A 229 0.24 -8.93 15.01
N LEU A 230 -0.78 -8.12 14.76
CA LEU A 230 -0.76 -7.09 13.72
C LEU A 230 -0.31 -5.70 14.21
N THR A 231 0.03 -5.54 15.51
CA THR A 231 0.36 -4.23 16.11
C THR A 231 1.49 -3.51 15.37
N ASP A 232 2.57 -4.24 15.02
CA ASP A 232 3.75 -3.68 14.35
C ASP A 232 3.79 -4.00 12.84
N VAL A 233 2.68 -4.50 12.30
CA VAL A 233 2.56 -4.91 10.90
C VAL A 233 1.81 -3.84 10.11
N THR A 234 2.30 -3.51 8.92
CA THR A 234 1.57 -2.62 8.02
C THR A 234 0.27 -3.28 7.58
N GLN A 235 -0.86 -2.65 7.90
CA GLN A 235 -2.17 -3.10 7.49
C GLN A 235 -2.66 -2.30 6.29
N THR A 236 -3.16 -2.99 5.29
CA THR A 236 -3.71 -2.39 4.07
C THR A 236 -5.11 -2.92 3.84
N GLU A 237 -6.11 -2.07 4.05
CA GLU A 237 -7.48 -2.40 3.72
C GLU A 237 -7.67 -2.43 2.20
N ARG A 238 -8.42 -3.42 1.74
CA ARG A 238 -8.76 -3.63 0.33
C ARG A 238 -10.27 -3.86 0.21
N PRO A 239 -10.88 -3.42 -0.89
CA PRO A 239 -12.28 -3.71 -1.15
C PRO A 239 -12.60 -5.21 -1.10
N ASP A 240 -13.77 -5.57 -0.59
CA ASP A 240 -14.18 -6.98 -0.41
C ASP A 240 -14.14 -7.79 -1.72
N PHE A 241 -14.34 -7.15 -2.87
CA PHE A 241 -14.29 -7.85 -4.16
C PHE A 241 -12.88 -8.36 -4.51
N ASP A 242 -11.80 -7.80 -3.91
CA ASP A 242 -10.44 -8.33 -4.06
C ASP A 242 -10.27 -9.69 -3.36
N PHE A 243 -11.20 -10.06 -2.49
CA PHE A 243 -11.25 -11.32 -1.77
C PHE A 243 -12.29 -12.30 -2.37
N ASP A 244 -12.80 -12.04 -3.57
CA ASP A 244 -13.74 -12.94 -4.25
C ASP A 244 -13.07 -14.25 -4.64
N GLN A 245 -13.64 -15.37 -4.17
CA GLN A 245 -13.07 -16.71 -4.36
C GLN A 245 -12.94 -17.11 -5.82
N LYS A 246 -13.95 -16.80 -6.65
CA LYS A 246 -13.96 -17.23 -8.04
C LYS A 246 -13.00 -16.40 -8.89
N ALA A 247 -12.98 -15.10 -8.65
CA ALA A 247 -12.04 -14.20 -9.30
C ALA A 247 -10.61 -14.59 -8.95
N GLY A 248 -10.35 -14.83 -7.66
CA GLY A 248 -9.05 -15.23 -7.18
C GLY A 248 -8.54 -16.57 -7.71
N ALA A 249 -9.39 -17.59 -7.71
CA ALA A 249 -9.02 -18.89 -8.28
C ALA A 249 -8.62 -18.74 -9.75
N ARG A 250 -9.38 -17.96 -10.54
CA ARG A 250 -9.08 -17.71 -11.95
C ARG A 250 -7.74 -17.02 -12.13
N GLU A 251 -7.48 -15.94 -11.37
CA GLU A 251 -6.22 -15.20 -11.46
C GLU A 251 -5.00 -16.05 -11.08
N VAL A 252 -5.13 -16.92 -10.05
CA VAL A 252 -4.07 -17.86 -9.67
C VAL A 252 -3.84 -18.88 -10.78
N MET A 253 -4.91 -19.47 -11.35
CA MET A 253 -4.78 -20.42 -12.45
C MET A 253 -4.11 -19.79 -13.68
N GLU A 254 -4.52 -18.57 -14.06
CA GLU A 254 -3.94 -17.82 -15.17
C GLU A 254 -2.45 -17.51 -14.92
N SER A 255 -2.10 -17.08 -13.70
CA SER A 255 -0.72 -16.74 -13.33
C SER A 255 0.21 -17.97 -13.32
N LEU A 256 -0.31 -19.14 -12.91
CA LEU A 256 0.45 -20.39 -12.89
C LEU A 256 0.39 -21.16 -14.21
N GLY A 257 -0.46 -20.74 -15.16
CA GLY A 257 -0.66 -21.45 -16.43
C GLY A 257 -1.32 -22.83 -16.27
N VAL A 258 -2.14 -23.01 -15.22
CA VAL A 258 -2.84 -24.29 -14.93
C VAL A 258 -4.34 -24.14 -15.17
N MET A 259 -5.00 -25.26 -15.50
CA MET A 259 -6.45 -25.27 -15.77
C MET A 259 -7.31 -25.56 -14.53
N ASN A 260 -6.71 -26.09 -13.48
CA ASN A 260 -7.36 -26.42 -12.21
C ASN A 260 -6.39 -26.19 -11.04
N LEU A 261 -6.93 -25.84 -9.88
CA LEU A 261 -6.24 -25.74 -8.59
C LEU A 261 -6.57 -26.94 -7.73
#